data_95f2c9ce7e54fe5593847ca77aa7890e
#
_entry.id   95f2c9ce7e54fe5593847ca77aa7890e
#
_cell.length_a   1.000
_cell.length_b   1.000
_cell.length_c   1.000
_cell.angle_alpha   90.00
_cell.angle_beta   90.00
_cell.angle_gamma   90.00
#
_symmetry.space_group_name_H-M   'P 1'
#
loop_
_entity.id
_entity.type
_entity.pdbx_description
1 polymer ?
#
loop_
_entity_poly.entity_id
_entity_poly.type
_entity_poly.pdbx_seq_one_letter_code
_entity_poly.pdbx_strand_id
1 'polypeptide(L)'
;MSDQDRDVLARRNVIKLGVASLSLAGVAAGAHAHNGVDAIATPFSVTQTFIPIAGGNSEFPVRRIYCIGRNYAAHAREMGSDPTREPPFFFQKPTDAIQFVAPNKIVDHPYPSLTKNYHYEVELVAALNKGGKNIPVEKALEYVYGYALGLDMTRRDLQRFMGDQKKPWEIGKSFDYSAPIGPIFPVNQVGHFTKGTISLSVNGVTKQRANLDQMIWSVAEQISKLSEANELFPGDIIYSGTPENVGPVVKGDVIRCQINGLPDLSIKIV
;
A
#
# COMPACT_ATOMS: atom_id res chain seq x y z
N MET A 1 42.53 10.90 39.15
CA MET A 1 41.13 11.27 38.91
C MET A 1 41.09 12.79 38.90
N SER A 2 41.04 13.34 37.70
CA SER A 2 41.19 14.77 37.43
C SER A 2 39.83 15.48 37.47
N ASP A 3 39.88 16.74 37.85
CA ASP A 3 38.76 17.67 38.06
C ASP A 3 37.82 17.93 36.83
N GLN A 4 37.93 17.15 35.77
CA GLN A 4 37.10 17.32 34.56
C GLN A 4 35.81 16.51 34.55
N ASP A 5 35.57 15.61 35.52
CA ASP A 5 34.39 14.74 35.55
C ASP A 5 33.18 15.31 36.33
N ARG A 6 33.28 16.54 36.87
CA ARG A 6 32.21 17.15 37.65
C ARG A 6 31.31 18.15 36.92
N ASP A 7 31.61 18.49 35.67
CA ASP A 7 30.90 19.59 34.96
C ASP A 7 29.80 19.12 34.01
N VAL A 8 29.55 17.80 33.87
CA VAL A 8 28.53 17.27 32.96
C VAL A 8 27.15 17.07 33.62
N LEU A 9 27.06 17.14 34.95
CA LEU A 9 25.81 16.91 35.69
C LEU A 9 25.06 18.18 36.14
N ALA A 10 25.55 19.37 35.83
CA ALA A 10 25.00 20.63 36.34
C ALA A 10 24.12 21.42 35.33
N ARG A 11 23.80 20.89 34.15
CA ARG A 11 22.98 21.60 33.14
C ARG A 11 21.57 21.00 32.90
N ARG A 12 20.98 20.41 33.92
CA ARG A 12 19.57 20.02 33.91
C ARG A 12 18.79 20.76 34.99
N ASN A 13 18.67 22.07 34.88
CA ASN A 13 17.59 22.79 35.55
C ASN A 13 17.42 24.18 34.94
N VAL A 14 16.16 24.54 34.84
CA VAL A 14 15.62 25.89 34.64
C VAL A 14 15.42 26.35 33.19
N ILE A 15 14.25 26.15 32.67
CA ILE A 15 13.45 27.24 32.13
C ILE A 15 12.01 27.06 32.60
N LYS A 16 11.66 27.66 33.71
CA LYS A 16 10.29 28.08 34.01
C LYS A 16 10.14 29.49 33.43
N LEU A 17 9.38 29.65 32.38
CA LEU A 17 8.93 30.94 31.89
C LEU A 17 7.40 30.92 31.76
N GLY A 18 6.83 31.96 32.33
CA GLY A 18 5.43 32.11 32.58
C GLY A 18 4.57 32.17 31.32
N VAL A 19 3.36 31.60 31.46
CA VAL A 19 2.31 31.64 30.49
C VAL A 19 1.61 32.99 30.55
N ALA A 20 1.80 33.81 29.52
CA ALA A 20 0.87 34.89 29.20
C ALA A 20 -0.25 34.36 28.30
N SER A 21 -1.47 34.40 28.82
CA SER A 21 -2.67 34.01 28.09
C SER A 21 -2.96 34.97 26.93
N LEU A 22 -2.84 34.48 25.70
CA LEU A 22 -3.50 35.09 24.53
C LEU A 22 -4.52 34.09 23.98
N SER A 23 -5.79 34.44 24.17
CA SER A 23 -6.92 33.79 23.53
C SER A 23 -6.92 34.11 22.03
N LEU A 24 -6.73 33.09 21.18
CA LEU A 24 -7.08 33.16 19.76
C LEU A 24 -8.01 31.98 19.42
N ALA A 25 -9.12 32.34 18.81
CA ALA A 25 -10.19 31.48 18.41
C ALA A 25 -9.78 30.48 17.31
N GLY A 26 -10.16 29.22 17.50
CA GLY A 26 -10.72 28.33 16.49
C GLY A 26 -9.84 27.87 15.33
N VAL A 27 -9.12 26.74 15.51
CA VAL A 27 -9.01 25.66 14.52
C VAL A 27 -9.04 24.36 15.30
N ALA A 28 -10.08 23.55 15.11
CA ALA A 28 -10.19 22.24 15.73
C ALA A 28 -9.18 21.29 15.06
N ALA A 29 -7.99 21.15 15.63
CA ALA A 29 -7.07 20.07 15.31
C ALA A 29 -7.57 18.80 16.01
N GLY A 30 -7.95 17.79 15.25
CA GLY A 30 -8.32 16.47 15.79
C GLY A 30 -7.17 15.87 16.59
N ALA A 31 -7.28 15.92 17.92
CA ALA A 31 -6.34 15.27 18.82
C ALA A 31 -6.58 13.75 18.80
N HIS A 32 -5.59 12.98 18.42
CA HIS A 32 -5.58 11.55 18.64
C HIS A 32 -5.29 11.33 20.13
N ALA A 33 -6.32 10.93 20.89
CA ALA A 33 -6.18 10.60 22.29
C ALA A 33 -5.36 9.31 22.46
N HIS A 34 -4.13 9.42 22.92
CA HIS A 34 -3.47 8.32 23.60
C HIS A 34 -4.08 8.22 25.00
N ASN A 35 -4.57 7.04 25.36
CA ASN A 35 -5.20 6.75 26.64
C ASN A 35 -4.35 7.27 27.80
N GLY A 36 -4.79 8.36 28.47
CA GLY A 36 -4.33 8.79 29.77
C GLY A 36 -2.98 9.50 29.85
N VAL A 37 -2.39 9.92 28.73
CA VAL A 37 -1.21 10.79 28.69
C VAL A 37 -1.63 12.14 28.10
N ASP A 38 -1.24 13.25 28.76
CA ASP A 38 -1.44 14.59 28.21
C ASP A 38 -1.00 14.63 26.74
N ALA A 39 -1.81 15.24 25.88
CA ALA A 39 -1.55 15.30 24.45
C ALA A 39 -0.17 15.90 24.21
N ILE A 40 0.75 15.11 23.67
CA ILE A 40 2.10 15.59 23.32
C ILE A 40 1.96 16.63 22.22
N ALA A 41 2.40 17.86 22.49
CA ALA A 41 2.45 18.91 21.47
C ALA A 41 3.49 18.54 20.40
N THR A 42 3.04 18.40 19.16
CA THR A 42 3.92 18.16 18.00
C THR A 42 4.21 19.48 17.28
N PRO A 43 5.41 19.67 16.71
CA PRO A 43 5.76 20.91 16.01
C PRO A 43 5.01 21.09 14.69
N PHE A 44 4.47 20.02 14.12
CA PHE A 44 3.62 19.99 12.91
C PHE A 44 2.75 18.74 12.94
N SER A 45 1.68 18.74 12.15
CA SER A 45 0.83 17.56 11.95
C SER A 45 1.29 16.77 10.73
N VAL A 46 1.20 15.43 10.80
CA VAL A 46 1.35 14.53 9.64
C VAL A 46 -0.03 14.08 9.21
N THR A 47 -0.33 14.24 7.92
CA THR A 47 -1.63 13.82 7.38
C THR A 47 -1.70 12.29 7.34
N GLN A 48 -2.73 11.72 7.98
CA GLN A 48 -3.06 10.30 7.86
C GLN A 48 -3.64 10.03 6.47
N THR A 49 -3.18 8.97 5.82
CA THR A 49 -3.78 8.51 4.55
C THR A 49 -5.01 7.67 4.82
N PHE A 50 -6.08 7.96 4.08
CA PHE A 50 -7.35 7.24 4.15
C PHE A 50 -7.79 6.76 2.77
N ILE A 51 -8.52 5.64 2.73
CA ILE A 51 -9.19 5.12 1.54
C ILE A 51 -10.68 5.07 1.82
N PRO A 52 -11.55 5.66 0.97
CA PRO A 52 -12.99 5.58 1.12
C PRO A 52 -13.50 4.13 1.19
N ILE A 53 -14.46 3.87 2.07
CA ILE A 53 -15.15 2.59 2.18
C ILE A 53 -16.43 2.66 1.35
N ALA A 54 -16.67 1.65 0.53
CA ALA A 54 -17.85 1.57 -0.31
C ALA A 54 -19.13 1.44 0.53
N GLY A 55 -20.19 2.14 0.10
CA GLY A 55 -21.52 2.05 0.71
C GLY A 55 -21.76 2.98 1.90
N GLY A 56 -20.86 3.95 2.17
CA GLY A 56 -21.02 4.90 3.26
C GLY A 56 -20.10 6.11 3.17
N ASN A 57 -20.03 6.86 4.26
CA ASN A 57 -19.13 8.03 4.41
C ASN A 57 -17.91 7.71 5.29
N SER A 58 -17.66 6.42 5.57
CA SER A 58 -16.52 6.01 6.37
C SER A 58 -15.28 5.85 5.50
N GLU A 59 -14.12 6.02 6.14
CA GLU A 59 -12.81 5.87 5.51
C GLU A 59 -11.97 4.86 6.28
N PHE A 60 -11.14 4.12 5.55
CA PHE A 60 -10.20 3.15 6.09
C PHE A 60 -8.84 3.83 6.30
N PRO A 61 -8.32 3.90 7.55
CA PRO A 61 -7.02 4.49 7.83
C PRO A 61 -5.91 3.53 7.39
N VAL A 62 -5.01 3.98 6.51
CA VAL A 62 -3.91 3.16 6.03
C VAL A 62 -2.73 3.27 6.97
N ARG A 63 -2.25 2.12 7.47
CA ARG A 63 -1.08 2.04 8.35
C ARG A 63 0.20 1.65 7.60
N ARG A 64 0.16 0.58 6.81
CA ARG A 64 1.28 0.11 5.97
C ARG A 64 0.75 -0.46 4.68
N ILE A 65 1.53 -0.32 3.61
CA ILE A 65 1.27 -0.94 2.32
C ILE A 65 2.34 -2.02 2.10
N TYR A 66 1.89 -3.27 2.14
CA TYR A 66 2.71 -4.42 1.76
C TYR A 66 2.37 -4.83 0.33
N CYS A 67 3.37 -5.27 -0.42
CA CYS A 67 3.22 -5.81 -1.76
C CYS A 67 3.97 -7.14 -1.83
N ILE A 68 3.37 -8.15 -2.45
CA ILE A 68 4.05 -9.43 -2.72
C ILE A 68 4.65 -9.42 -4.13
N GLY A 69 5.89 -9.81 -4.26
CA GLY A 69 6.53 -9.94 -5.57
C GLY A 69 6.26 -11.30 -6.23
N ARG A 70 6.02 -11.30 -7.57
CA ARG A 70 5.98 -12.50 -8.43
C ARG A 70 4.98 -13.57 -8.00
N ASN A 71 3.77 -13.18 -7.67
CA ASN A 71 2.75 -14.09 -7.09
C ASN A 71 1.85 -14.79 -8.12
N TYR A 72 2.12 -14.66 -9.41
CA TYR A 72 1.49 -15.45 -10.49
C TYR A 72 2.57 -16.20 -11.25
N ALA A 73 2.35 -17.51 -11.50
CA ALA A 73 3.38 -18.36 -12.10
C ALA A 73 3.85 -17.87 -13.47
N ALA A 74 2.92 -17.41 -14.32
CA ALA A 74 3.26 -16.85 -15.63
C ALA A 74 4.05 -15.54 -15.51
N HIS A 75 3.67 -14.64 -14.59
CA HIS A 75 4.41 -13.43 -14.31
C HIS A 75 5.80 -13.72 -13.71
N ALA A 76 5.94 -14.71 -12.84
CA ALA A 76 7.24 -15.11 -12.31
C ALA A 76 8.21 -15.53 -13.43
N ARG A 77 7.73 -16.31 -14.42
CA ARG A 77 8.52 -16.68 -15.61
C ARG A 77 8.87 -15.48 -16.48
N GLU A 78 7.91 -14.58 -16.72
CA GLU A 78 8.11 -13.32 -17.46
C GLU A 78 9.25 -12.49 -16.84
N MET A 79 9.34 -12.50 -15.50
CA MET A 79 10.38 -11.79 -14.74
C MET A 79 11.67 -12.59 -14.55
N GLY A 80 11.82 -13.74 -15.23
CA GLY A 80 13.02 -14.58 -15.17
C GLY A 80 13.20 -15.41 -13.89
N SER A 81 12.10 -15.68 -13.17
CA SER A 81 12.10 -16.52 -11.97
C SER A 81 11.47 -17.88 -12.22
N ASP A 82 11.87 -18.88 -11.44
CA ASP A 82 11.18 -20.16 -11.39
C ASP A 82 9.85 -19.98 -10.62
N PRO A 83 8.70 -20.38 -11.21
CA PRO A 83 7.42 -20.33 -10.52
C PRO A 83 7.22 -21.46 -9.51
N THR A 84 8.19 -22.37 -9.32
CA THR A 84 8.16 -23.30 -8.19
C THR A 84 7.98 -22.49 -6.92
N ARG A 85 7.15 -22.99 -6.02
CA ARG A 85 6.64 -22.30 -4.84
C ARG A 85 7.75 -21.91 -3.85
N GLU A 86 8.64 -20.99 -4.28
CA GLU A 86 9.63 -20.36 -3.40
C GLU A 86 8.93 -19.60 -2.26
N PRO A 87 9.58 -19.42 -1.10
CA PRO A 87 9.04 -18.54 -0.06
C PRO A 87 8.69 -17.17 -0.63
N PRO A 88 7.50 -16.63 -0.30
CA PRO A 88 7.10 -15.32 -0.81
C PRO A 88 8.02 -14.25 -0.25
N PHE A 89 8.31 -13.23 -1.07
CA PHE A 89 8.99 -12.04 -0.62
C PHE A 89 8.07 -10.82 -0.72
N PHE A 90 8.27 -9.89 0.19
CA PHE A 90 7.47 -8.69 0.31
C PHE A 90 8.35 -7.44 0.21
N PHE A 91 7.78 -6.38 -0.34
CA PHE A 91 8.31 -5.03 -0.30
C PHE A 91 7.20 -4.08 0.16
N GLN A 92 7.51 -2.82 0.38
CA GLN A 92 6.55 -1.84 0.85
C GLN A 92 6.48 -0.63 -0.07
N LYS A 93 5.33 0.03 -0.04
CA LYS A 93 5.16 1.40 -0.53
C LYS A 93 4.86 2.31 0.65
N PRO A 94 5.29 3.60 0.62
CA PRO A 94 4.87 4.55 1.64
C PRO A 94 3.36 4.78 1.57
N THR A 95 2.73 5.13 2.67
CA THR A 95 1.26 5.30 2.74
C THR A 95 0.77 6.45 1.88
N ASP A 96 1.56 7.50 1.71
CA ASP A 96 1.31 8.65 0.84
C ASP A 96 1.54 8.38 -0.66
N ALA A 97 2.01 7.18 -1.03
CA ALA A 97 2.00 6.72 -2.42
C ALA A 97 0.58 6.42 -2.95
N ILE A 98 -0.42 6.36 -2.07
CA ILE A 98 -1.81 6.12 -2.47
C ILE A 98 -2.35 7.27 -3.30
N GLN A 99 -2.96 6.90 -4.43
CA GLN A 99 -3.83 7.76 -5.23
C GLN A 99 -5.23 7.14 -5.25
N PHE A 100 -6.18 7.77 -4.60
CA PHE A 100 -7.57 7.31 -4.67
C PHE A 100 -8.16 7.53 -6.07
N VAL A 101 -8.76 6.48 -6.62
CA VAL A 101 -9.44 6.49 -7.91
C VAL A 101 -10.92 6.22 -7.69
N ALA A 102 -11.74 7.26 -7.83
CA ALA A 102 -13.18 7.14 -7.65
C ALA A 102 -13.82 6.23 -8.73
N PRO A 103 -14.78 5.36 -8.37
CA PRO A 103 -15.50 4.53 -9.33
C PRO A 103 -16.14 5.36 -10.45
N ASN A 104 -16.14 4.82 -11.67
CA ASN A 104 -16.72 5.46 -12.88
C ASN A 104 -16.07 6.82 -13.24
N LYS A 105 -14.87 7.08 -12.76
CA LYS A 105 -14.06 8.23 -13.15
C LYS A 105 -12.77 7.78 -13.80
N ILE A 106 -12.26 8.59 -14.73
CA ILE A 106 -10.89 8.48 -15.21
C ILE A 106 -10.11 9.57 -14.47
N VAL A 107 -9.16 9.16 -13.64
CA VAL A 107 -8.37 10.06 -12.81
C VAL A 107 -7.01 10.30 -13.47
N ASP A 108 -6.58 11.55 -13.56
CA ASP A 108 -5.26 11.89 -14.07
C ASP A 108 -4.17 11.33 -13.15
N HIS A 109 -3.21 10.65 -13.75
CA HIS A 109 -2.12 9.97 -13.07
C HIS A 109 -0.78 10.48 -13.63
N PRO A 110 0.06 11.12 -12.80
CA PRO A 110 1.28 11.73 -13.30
C PRO A 110 2.30 10.68 -13.75
N TYR A 111 2.90 10.90 -14.92
CA TYR A 111 4.07 10.11 -15.32
C TYR A 111 5.24 10.46 -14.40
N PRO A 112 5.82 9.49 -13.67
CA PRO A 112 6.82 9.80 -12.65
C PRO A 112 8.16 10.23 -13.27
N SER A 113 8.92 11.01 -12.49
CA SER A 113 10.30 11.36 -12.84
C SER A 113 11.23 10.14 -12.84
N LEU A 114 12.45 10.28 -13.34
CA LEU A 114 13.56 9.33 -13.29
C LEU A 114 13.35 8.01 -14.05
N THR A 115 12.25 7.80 -14.75
CA THR A 115 12.02 6.58 -15.55
C THR A 115 11.68 6.92 -16.99
N LYS A 116 12.05 6.01 -17.90
CA LYS A 116 11.60 5.97 -19.29
C LYS A 116 10.84 4.69 -19.60
N ASN A 117 10.56 3.87 -18.57
CA ASN A 117 9.90 2.57 -18.71
C ASN A 117 8.93 2.36 -17.54
N TYR A 118 7.78 3.04 -17.60
CA TYR A 118 6.75 3.06 -16.56
C TYR A 118 5.72 1.99 -16.83
N HIS A 119 5.57 1.00 -15.92
CA HIS A 119 4.72 -0.16 -16.09
C HIS A 119 3.51 -0.16 -15.15
N TYR A 120 2.44 -0.75 -15.64
CA TYR A 120 1.24 -1.11 -14.87
C TYR A 120 1.35 -2.53 -14.31
N GLU A 121 0.72 -2.77 -13.17
CA GLU A 121 0.52 -4.08 -12.53
C GLU A 121 -0.83 -4.06 -11.82
N VAL A 122 -1.87 -4.73 -12.40
CA VAL A 122 -3.20 -4.81 -11.77
C VAL A 122 -3.22 -5.83 -10.65
N GLU A 123 -3.80 -5.48 -9.50
CA GLU A 123 -3.79 -6.31 -8.30
C GLU A 123 -5.09 -6.25 -7.51
N LEU A 124 -5.45 -7.38 -6.89
CA LEU A 124 -6.39 -7.39 -5.78
C LEU A 124 -5.66 -6.84 -4.54
N VAL A 125 -6.32 -5.97 -3.79
CA VAL A 125 -5.78 -5.44 -2.52
C VAL A 125 -6.64 -5.93 -1.38
N ALA A 126 -6.02 -6.55 -0.37
CA ALA A 126 -6.69 -6.95 0.87
C ALA A 126 -6.38 -5.94 1.98
N ALA A 127 -7.43 -5.44 2.66
CA ALA A 127 -7.33 -4.49 3.77
C ALA A 127 -7.62 -5.20 5.10
N LEU A 128 -6.79 -5.00 6.13
CA LEU A 128 -6.88 -5.71 7.40
C LEU A 128 -7.50 -4.84 8.51
N ASN A 129 -8.42 -5.42 9.29
CA ASN A 129 -9.01 -4.77 10.47
C ASN A 129 -8.62 -5.42 11.79
N LYS A 130 -7.82 -6.47 11.74
CA LYS A 130 -7.25 -7.14 12.91
C LYS A 130 -5.74 -7.26 12.73
N GLY A 131 -5.04 -7.37 13.83
CA GLY A 131 -3.59 -7.56 13.86
C GLY A 131 -3.20 -8.85 14.54
N GLY A 132 -1.92 -9.22 14.38
CA GLY A 132 -1.35 -10.41 14.99
C GLY A 132 -0.01 -10.80 14.41
N LYS A 133 0.60 -11.77 15.05
CA LYS A 133 1.86 -12.40 14.65
C LYS A 133 1.68 -13.90 14.54
N ASN A 134 2.37 -14.54 13.59
CA ASN A 134 2.26 -15.98 13.34
C ASN A 134 0.80 -16.45 13.13
N ILE A 135 0.05 -15.72 12.30
CA ILE A 135 -1.37 -15.98 12.04
C ILE A 135 -1.49 -17.30 11.26
N PRO A 136 -2.25 -18.29 11.76
CA PRO A 136 -2.48 -19.54 11.02
C PRO A 136 -3.25 -19.29 9.72
N VAL A 137 -2.90 -19.98 8.64
CA VAL A 137 -3.53 -19.79 7.31
C VAL A 137 -5.05 -19.93 7.37
N GLU A 138 -5.55 -20.92 8.12
CA GLU A 138 -6.97 -21.22 8.26
C GLU A 138 -7.76 -20.12 8.98
N LYS A 139 -7.10 -19.21 9.70
CA LYS A 139 -7.69 -18.05 10.38
C LYS A 139 -7.41 -16.73 9.66
N ALA A 140 -6.53 -16.72 8.67
CA ALA A 140 -6.02 -15.49 8.09
C ALA A 140 -7.11 -14.61 7.45
N LEU A 141 -8.12 -15.21 6.81
CA LEU A 141 -9.21 -14.46 6.19
C LEU A 141 -10.12 -13.74 7.22
N GLU A 142 -10.13 -14.16 8.49
CA GLU A 142 -10.86 -13.45 9.56
C GLU A 142 -10.25 -12.08 9.88
N TYR A 143 -9.05 -11.81 9.40
CA TYR A 143 -8.33 -10.53 9.57
C TYR A 143 -8.63 -9.53 8.46
N VAL A 144 -9.27 -9.98 7.38
CA VAL A 144 -9.60 -9.14 6.23
C VAL A 144 -10.87 -8.35 6.52
N TYR A 145 -10.78 -7.02 6.48
CA TYR A 145 -11.91 -6.10 6.51
C TYR A 145 -12.64 -6.05 5.17
N GLY A 146 -11.89 -5.98 4.09
CA GLY A 146 -12.43 -5.81 2.75
C GLY A 146 -11.37 -5.88 1.67
N TYR A 147 -11.82 -5.63 0.45
CA TYR A 147 -10.98 -5.70 -0.74
C TYR A 147 -11.13 -4.45 -1.59
N ALA A 148 -10.09 -4.14 -2.34
CA ALA A 148 -10.08 -3.09 -3.35
C ALA A 148 -9.39 -3.56 -4.63
N LEU A 149 -9.63 -2.86 -5.72
CA LEU A 149 -8.86 -2.98 -6.96
C LEU A 149 -7.75 -1.93 -6.91
N GLY A 150 -6.50 -2.33 -7.18
CA GLY A 150 -5.34 -1.46 -7.15
C GLY A 150 -4.38 -1.66 -8.30
N LEU A 151 -3.42 -0.75 -8.40
CA LEU A 151 -2.28 -0.81 -9.33
C LEU A 151 -0.98 -0.68 -8.55
N ASP A 152 -0.06 -1.63 -8.72
CA ASP A 152 1.33 -1.52 -8.27
C ASP A 152 2.18 -0.90 -9.39
N MET A 153 2.10 0.42 -9.51
CA MET A 153 2.82 1.14 -10.57
C MET A 153 4.33 1.09 -10.34
N THR A 154 5.07 0.84 -11.43
CA THR A 154 6.49 0.47 -11.35
C THR A 154 7.36 1.27 -12.31
N ARG A 155 8.40 1.92 -11.82
CA ARG A 155 9.55 2.39 -12.63
C ARG A 155 10.40 1.18 -12.97
N ARG A 156 10.08 0.49 -14.07
CA ARG A 156 10.61 -0.85 -14.38
C ARG A 156 12.10 -0.88 -14.64
N ASP A 157 12.62 0.14 -15.31
CA ASP A 157 14.04 0.31 -15.55
C ASP A 157 14.83 0.43 -14.24
N LEU A 158 14.34 1.23 -13.28
CA LEU A 158 14.99 1.41 -11.98
C LEU A 158 14.87 0.16 -11.10
N GLN A 159 13.71 -0.51 -11.10
CA GLN A 159 13.54 -1.76 -10.38
C GLN A 159 14.52 -2.84 -10.87
N ARG A 160 14.64 -3.01 -12.22
CA ARG A 160 15.58 -3.97 -12.82
C ARG A 160 17.02 -3.62 -12.48
N PHE A 161 17.41 -2.36 -12.70
CA PHE A 161 18.75 -1.88 -12.37
C PHE A 161 19.15 -2.17 -10.92
N MET A 162 18.24 -1.96 -9.96
CA MET A 162 18.50 -2.27 -8.55
C MET A 162 18.57 -3.77 -8.32
N GLY A 163 17.64 -4.55 -8.89
CA GLY A 163 17.62 -6.01 -8.78
C GLY A 163 18.88 -6.67 -9.32
N ASP A 164 19.38 -6.23 -10.48
CA ASP A 164 20.62 -6.73 -11.09
C ASP A 164 21.84 -6.49 -10.19
N GLN A 165 21.82 -5.41 -9.41
CA GLN A 165 22.84 -5.10 -8.41
C GLN A 165 22.57 -5.74 -7.04
N LYS A 166 21.52 -6.57 -6.90
CA LYS A 166 21.09 -7.19 -5.63
C LYS A 166 20.78 -6.14 -4.55
N LYS A 167 20.26 -4.98 -4.95
CA LYS A 167 19.84 -3.88 -4.09
C LYS A 167 18.31 -3.84 -3.96
N PRO A 168 17.76 -3.19 -2.92
CA PRO A 168 16.33 -3.03 -2.71
C PRO A 168 15.63 -2.32 -3.88
N TRP A 169 14.32 -2.58 -4.05
CA TRP A 169 13.50 -2.10 -5.18
C TRP A 169 12.85 -0.73 -4.95
N GLU A 170 13.05 -0.11 -3.79
CA GLU A 170 12.31 1.08 -3.34
C GLU A 170 12.26 2.18 -4.40
N ILE A 171 13.37 2.53 -5.07
CA ILE A 171 13.38 3.58 -6.10
C ILE A 171 12.49 3.24 -7.29
N GLY A 172 12.27 1.95 -7.55
CA GLY A 172 11.40 1.45 -8.62
C GLY A 172 9.95 1.25 -8.20
N LYS A 173 9.69 1.08 -6.89
CA LYS A 173 8.39 0.68 -6.35
C LYS A 173 7.76 1.66 -5.37
N SER A 174 8.57 2.43 -4.62
CA SER A 174 8.15 3.28 -3.51
C SER A 174 8.30 4.75 -3.88
N PHE A 175 7.32 5.32 -4.60
CA PHE A 175 7.33 6.72 -5.04
C PHE A 175 5.90 7.27 -5.07
N ASP A 176 5.77 8.59 -5.14
CA ASP A 176 4.50 9.31 -5.12
C ASP A 176 3.53 8.76 -6.18
N TYR A 177 2.28 8.55 -5.77
CA TYR A 177 1.19 8.01 -6.60
C TYR A 177 1.42 6.59 -7.12
N SER A 178 2.43 5.87 -6.64
CA SER A 178 2.74 4.51 -7.13
C SER A 178 1.72 3.44 -6.72
N ALA A 179 0.70 3.79 -5.92
CA ALA A 179 -0.36 2.90 -5.46
C ALA A 179 -1.77 3.46 -5.76
N PRO A 180 -2.17 3.60 -7.06
CA PRO A 180 -3.56 3.89 -7.37
C PRO A 180 -4.49 2.80 -6.83
N ILE A 181 -5.61 3.21 -6.19
CA ILE A 181 -6.53 2.28 -5.54
C ILE A 181 -7.96 2.78 -5.58
N GLY A 182 -8.91 1.88 -5.81
CA GLY A 182 -10.33 2.13 -5.67
C GLY A 182 -10.80 2.11 -4.20
N PRO A 183 -12.11 2.29 -3.95
CA PRO A 183 -12.67 2.17 -2.61
C PRO A 183 -12.55 0.74 -2.07
N ILE A 184 -12.48 0.61 -0.74
CA ILE A 184 -12.50 -0.70 -0.07
C ILE A 184 -13.94 -1.18 0.06
N PHE A 185 -14.21 -2.38 -0.42
CA PHE A 185 -15.48 -3.08 -0.28
C PHE A 185 -15.41 -4.05 0.90
N PRO A 186 -16.20 -3.85 1.97
CA PRO A 186 -16.23 -4.74 3.13
C PRO A 186 -16.59 -6.19 2.75
N VAL A 187 -15.95 -7.16 3.41
CA VAL A 187 -16.17 -8.61 3.17
C VAL A 187 -17.64 -9.01 3.32
N ASN A 188 -18.38 -8.38 4.23
CA ASN A 188 -19.81 -8.66 4.40
C ASN A 188 -20.67 -8.24 3.19
N GLN A 189 -20.15 -7.42 2.28
CA GLN A 189 -20.84 -7.03 1.03
C GLN A 189 -20.41 -7.88 -0.17
N VAL A 190 -19.13 -8.25 -0.26
CA VAL A 190 -18.56 -8.88 -1.47
C VAL A 190 -18.05 -10.30 -1.25
N GLY A 191 -17.96 -10.76 -0.01
CA GLY A 191 -17.35 -12.05 0.33
C GLY A 191 -15.82 -12.03 0.20
N HIS A 192 -15.20 -13.22 0.28
CA HIS A 192 -13.77 -13.37 0.05
C HIS A 192 -13.48 -13.72 -1.41
N PHE A 193 -12.52 -13.03 -2.01
CA PHE A 193 -12.07 -13.25 -3.39
C PHE A 193 -11.04 -14.38 -3.44
N THR A 194 -11.52 -15.61 -3.71
CA THR A 194 -10.67 -16.79 -3.90
C THR A 194 -10.54 -17.19 -5.36
N LYS A 195 -11.43 -16.67 -6.23
CA LYS A 195 -11.49 -16.87 -7.68
C LYS A 195 -12.16 -15.69 -8.35
N GLY A 196 -12.10 -15.62 -9.65
CA GLY A 196 -12.71 -14.56 -10.46
C GLY A 196 -11.67 -13.91 -11.38
N THR A 197 -12.16 -13.35 -12.49
CA THR A 197 -11.27 -12.71 -13.46
C THR A 197 -10.70 -11.41 -12.91
N ILE A 198 -9.38 -11.24 -13.06
CA ILE A 198 -8.66 -9.98 -12.95
C ILE A 198 -8.11 -9.61 -14.31
N SER A 199 -8.27 -8.36 -14.75
CA SER A 199 -7.80 -7.91 -16.06
C SER A 199 -7.46 -6.42 -16.10
N LEU A 200 -6.61 -6.06 -17.06
CA LEU A 200 -6.23 -4.68 -17.35
C LEU A 200 -6.18 -4.47 -18.86
N SER A 201 -6.68 -3.33 -19.30
CA SER A 201 -6.55 -2.85 -20.67
C SER A 201 -5.84 -1.49 -20.71
N VAL A 202 -5.12 -1.25 -21.81
CA VAL A 202 -4.54 0.06 -22.16
C VAL A 202 -5.16 0.50 -23.48
N ASN A 203 -5.76 1.69 -23.49
CA ASN A 203 -6.48 2.23 -24.67
C ASN A 203 -7.49 1.24 -25.27
N GLY A 204 -8.20 0.50 -24.42
CA GLY A 204 -9.19 -0.49 -24.82
C GLY A 204 -8.62 -1.85 -25.26
N VAL A 205 -7.30 -2.01 -25.34
CA VAL A 205 -6.66 -3.28 -25.69
C VAL A 205 -6.29 -4.02 -24.41
N THR A 206 -6.85 -5.22 -24.19
CA THR A 206 -6.52 -6.07 -23.04
C THR A 206 -5.04 -6.45 -23.06
N LYS A 207 -4.36 -6.18 -21.95
CA LYS A 207 -2.94 -6.48 -21.72
C LYS A 207 -2.77 -7.60 -20.70
N GLN A 208 -3.38 -7.49 -19.53
CA GLN A 208 -3.34 -8.52 -18.50
C GLN A 208 -4.71 -9.18 -18.35
N ARG A 209 -4.72 -10.49 -18.18
CA ARG A 209 -5.94 -11.25 -17.87
C ARG A 209 -5.57 -12.58 -17.23
N ALA A 210 -6.11 -12.83 -16.03
CA ALA A 210 -5.91 -14.07 -15.27
C ALA A 210 -7.13 -14.38 -14.40
N ASN A 211 -7.06 -15.46 -13.64
CA ASN A 211 -7.99 -15.75 -12.55
C ASN A 211 -7.28 -15.57 -11.21
N LEU A 212 -7.99 -15.10 -10.19
CA LEU A 212 -7.43 -14.88 -8.84
C LEU A 212 -6.95 -16.20 -8.19
N ASP A 213 -7.51 -17.35 -8.57
CA ASP A 213 -7.06 -18.69 -8.12
C ASP A 213 -5.71 -19.13 -8.71
N GLN A 214 -5.16 -18.37 -9.66
CA GLN A 214 -3.83 -18.60 -10.23
C GLN A 214 -2.71 -17.93 -9.40
N MET A 215 -3.04 -17.23 -8.30
CA MET A 215 -2.03 -16.79 -7.35
C MET A 215 -1.26 -17.98 -6.76
N ILE A 216 0.07 -17.89 -6.73
CA ILE A 216 0.96 -18.91 -6.12
C ILE A 216 0.69 -18.99 -4.61
N TRP A 217 0.56 -17.82 -3.98
CA TRP A 217 0.22 -17.64 -2.57
C TRP A 217 -1.13 -16.92 -2.49
N SER A 218 -2.15 -17.60 -2.02
CA SER A 218 -3.47 -17.00 -1.77
C SER A 218 -3.40 -15.88 -0.73
N VAL A 219 -4.39 -15.00 -0.69
CA VAL A 219 -4.44 -13.91 0.31
C VAL A 219 -4.28 -14.44 1.74
N ALA A 220 -4.88 -15.59 2.07
CA ALA A 220 -4.73 -16.21 3.39
C ALA A 220 -3.28 -16.60 3.69
N GLU A 221 -2.59 -17.21 2.73
CA GLU A 221 -1.20 -17.60 2.85
C GLU A 221 -0.27 -16.39 2.90
N GLN A 222 -0.56 -15.33 2.13
CA GLN A 222 0.19 -14.07 2.19
C GLN A 222 0.12 -13.44 3.59
N ILE A 223 -1.08 -13.35 4.19
CA ILE A 223 -1.27 -12.84 5.55
C ILE A 223 -0.47 -13.69 6.55
N SER A 224 -0.59 -15.02 6.45
CA SER A 224 0.14 -15.94 7.32
C SER A 224 1.64 -15.73 7.21
N LYS A 225 2.19 -15.79 6.00
CA LYS A 225 3.64 -15.63 5.75
C LYS A 225 4.16 -14.25 6.14
N LEU A 226 3.43 -13.19 5.85
CA LEU A 226 3.81 -11.84 6.25
C LEU A 226 3.82 -11.68 7.77
N SER A 227 2.89 -12.33 8.47
CA SER A 227 2.79 -12.28 9.93
C SER A 227 3.89 -13.06 10.67
N GLU A 228 4.63 -13.93 9.99
CA GLU A 228 5.82 -14.58 10.54
C GLU A 228 6.95 -13.55 10.74
N ALA A 229 7.13 -12.64 9.77
CA ALA A 229 8.18 -11.63 9.76
C ALA A 229 7.76 -10.33 10.46
N ASN A 230 6.48 -9.94 10.35
CA ASN A 230 5.96 -8.66 10.82
C ASN A 230 4.75 -8.88 11.74
N GLU A 231 4.63 -8.10 12.80
CA GLU A 231 3.36 -7.99 13.49
C GLU A 231 2.40 -7.12 12.67
N LEU A 232 1.29 -7.71 12.21
CA LEU A 232 0.26 -7.02 11.46
C LEU A 232 -0.68 -6.28 12.39
N PHE A 233 -1.33 -5.23 11.89
CA PHE A 233 -2.26 -4.39 12.63
C PHE A 233 -3.44 -3.95 11.76
N PRO A 234 -4.55 -3.53 12.38
CA PRO A 234 -5.61 -2.82 11.65
C PRO A 234 -5.04 -1.65 10.86
N GLY A 235 -5.48 -1.49 9.61
CA GLY A 235 -4.97 -0.47 8.70
C GLY A 235 -3.87 -0.96 7.76
N ASP A 236 -3.30 -2.13 7.97
CA ASP A 236 -2.37 -2.72 6.99
C ASP A 236 -3.14 -3.15 5.74
N ILE A 237 -2.56 -2.90 4.55
CA ILE A 237 -3.10 -3.38 3.28
C ILE A 237 -2.04 -4.19 2.54
N ILE A 238 -2.49 -5.17 1.75
CA ILE A 238 -1.64 -6.08 0.99
C ILE A 238 -2.05 -6.05 -0.48
N TYR A 239 -1.16 -5.59 -1.35
CA TYR A 239 -1.22 -5.76 -2.78
C TYR A 239 -0.79 -7.18 -3.10
N SER A 240 -1.68 -7.97 -3.71
CA SER A 240 -1.60 -9.44 -3.73
C SER A 240 -0.81 -10.03 -4.90
N GLY A 241 -0.18 -9.18 -5.71
CA GLY A 241 0.56 -9.59 -6.90
C GLY A 241 -0.25 -9.49 -8.19
N THR A 242 0.46 -9.34 -9.29
CA THR A 242 -0.08 -9.09 -10.63
C THR A 242 0.09 -10.29 -11.56
N PRO A 243 -0.82 -10.49 -12.54
CA PRO A 243 -0.63 -11.44 -13.64
C PRO A 243 0.53 -11.04 -14.57
N GLU A 244 0.85 -11.92 -15.51
CA GLU A 244 1.77 -11.68 -16.62
C GLU A 244 1.33 -10.55 -17.56
N ASN A 245 2.20 -10.21 -18.52
CA ASN A 245 2.04 -9.15 -19.52
C ASN A 245 2.01 -7.74 -18.92
N VAL A 246 2.86 -7.51 -17.90
CA VAL A 246 3.19 -6.16 -17.47
C VAL A 246 3.87 -5.41 -18.61
N GLY A 247 3.57 -4.13 -18.77
CA GLY A 247 4.08 -3.40 -19.92
C GLY A 247 4.14 -1.89 -19.74
N PRO A 248 4.85 -1.20 -20.63
CA PRO A 248 5.03 0.24 -20.53
C PRO A 248 3.77 1.00 -20.91
N VAL A 249 3.63 2.17 -20.31
CA VAL A 249 2.67 3.21 -20.69
C VAL A 249 3.38 4.54 -20.91
N VAL A 250 2.74 5.39 -21.71
CA VAL A 250 3.22 6.73 -22.02
C VAL A 250 2.13 7.77 -21.71
N LYS A 251 2.50 9.04 -21.69
CA LYS A 251 1.53 10.13 -21.52
C LYS A 251 0.44 10.06 -22.60
N GLY A 252 -0.79 10.21 -22.15
CA GLY A 252 -2.00 10.07 -22.96
C GLY A 252 -2.69 8.72 -22.87
N ASP A 253 -1.98 7.66 -22.45
CA ASP A 253 -2.58 6.33 -22.29
C ASP A 253 -3.64 6.31 -21.20
N VAL A 254 -4.71 5.54 -21.44
CA VAL A 254 -5.77 5.25 -20.48
C VAL A 254 -5.70 3.79 -20.06
N ILE A 255 -5.46 3.56 -18.78
CA ILE A 255 -5.49 2.23 -18.14
C ILE A 255 -6.87 2.01 -17.55
N ARG A 256 -7.46 0.83 -17.81
CA ARG A 256 -8.69 0.38 -17.17
C ARG A 256 -8.48 -1.01 -16.58
N CYS A 257 -8.74 -1.14 -15.28
CA CYS A 257 -8.59 -2.36 -14.51
C CYS A 257 -9.95 -2.89 -14.07
N GLN A 258 -10.08 -4.22 -14.03
CA GLN A 258 -11.33 -4.89 -13.67
C GLN A 258 -11.05 -6.12 -12.80
N ILE A 259 -11.86 -6.30 -11.77
CA ILE A 259 -11.98 -7.56 -11.01
C ILE A 259 -13.47 -7.87 -10.91
N ASN A 260 -13.87 -9.10 -11.24
CA ASN A 260 -15.27 -9.52 -11.11
C ASN A 260 -15.75 -9.30 -9.66
N GLY A 261 -16.81 -8.51 -9.49
CA GLY A 261 -17.38 -8.20 -8.17
C GLY A 261 -16.91 -6.87 -7.57
N LEU A 262 -15.98 -6.16 -8.21
CA LEU A 262 -15.56 -4.80 -7.84
C LEU A 262 -15.81 -3.82 -9.00
N PRO A 263 -16.03 -2.53 -8.73
CA PRO A 263 -16.07 -1.51 -9.77
C PRO A 263 -14.73 -1.36 -10.48
N ASP A 264 -14.78 -0.94 -11.74
CA ASP A 264 -13.60 -0.64 -12.53
C ASP A 264 -12.79 0.51 -11.94
N LEU A 265 -11.46 0.41 -12.05
CA LEU A 265 -10.51 1.47 -11.75
C LEU A 265 -9.93 1.99 -13.08
N SER A 266 -9.98 3.31 -13.30
CA SER A 266 -9.46 3.90 -14.54
C SER A 266 -8.59 5.11 -14.25
N ILE A 267 -7.38 5.14 -14.85
CA ILE A 267 -6.46 6.28 -14.78
C ILE A 267 -6.01 6.68 -16.18
N LYS A 268 -5.68 7.95 -16.35
CA LYS A 268 -5.04 8.49 -17.57
C LYS A 268 -3.66 9.02 -17.22
N ILE A 269 -2.66 8.57 -17.95
CA ILE A 269 -1.27 9.01 -17.77
C ILE A 269 -1.09 10.44 -18.31
N VAL A 270 -0.62 11.38 -17.49
CA VAL A 270 -0.45 12.80 -17.85
C VAL A 270 0.98 13.30 -17.66
#